data_85b70882cc4a4b7b42fc765e7a618af6
#
_entry.id   85b70882cc4a4b7b42fc765e7a618af6
#
_cell.length_a   1.000
_cell.length_b   1.000
_cell.length_c   1.000
_cell.angle_alpha   90.00
_cell.angle_beta   90.00
_cell.angle_gamma   90.00
#
_symmetry.space_group_name_H-M   'P 1'
#
loop_
_entity.id
_entity.type
_entity.pdbx_description
1 polymer ?
#
loop_
_entity_poly.entity_id
_entity_poly.type
_entity_poly.pdbx_seq_one_letter_code
_entity_poly.pdbx_strand_id
1 'polypeptide(L)'
;FIGVLAAIALMWFINRTLMQKLIYNELNKVEDTRIKHVSEYKFLDRYGEIGEYMRLELKLLLRNKICKRSLYSITGVVIMFSSIISFSDVYDGGLRDFFVLYNYIIFGIMFLSTLMGYEGNYIDGLMSRKESIYSLLRAKYILYSIALLIPTILMIPGMVTGKVSVLGCIAWLIFIP
;
A
#
# COMPACT_ATOMS: atom_id res chain seq x y z
N PHE A 1 40.33 -16.43 0.19
CA PHE A 1 39.46 -17.19 -0.77
C PHE A 1 38.65 -18.27 -0.06
N ILE A 2 39.30 -19.13 0.76
CA ILE A 2 38.62 -20.23 1.48
C ILE A 2 37.49 -19.70 2.41
N GLY A 3 37.69 -18.59 3.12
CA GLY A 3 36.69 -17.99 4.00
C GLY A 3 35.44 -17.48 3.25
N VAL A 4 35.64 -16.94 2.05
CA VAL A 4 34.52 -16.46 1.20
C VAL A 4 33.70 -17.65 0.67
N LEU A 5 34.35 -18.70 0.24
CA LEU A 5 33.68 -19.93 -0.21
C LEU A 5 32.91 -20.60 0.91
N ALA A 6 33.46 -20.64 2.12
CA ALA A 6 32.79 -21.16 3.30
C ALA A 6 31.56 -20.31 3.67
N ALA A 7 31.64 -18.97 3.62
CA ALA A 7 30.54 -18.07 3.86
C ALA A 7 29.40 -18.25 2.84
N ILE A 8 29.72 -18.39 1.55
CA ILE A 8 28.74 -18.63 0.48
C ILE A 8 28.06 -19.99 0.68
N ALA A 9 28.80 -21.05 1.00
CA ALA A 9 28.24 -22.37 1.27
C ALA A 9 27.31 -22.37 2.49
N LEU A 10 27.69 -21.66 3.56
CA LEU A 10 26.87 -21.50 4.76
C LEU A 10 25.59 -20.73 4.45
N MET A 11 25.67 -19.65 3.70
CA MET A 11 24.54 -18.84 3.29
C MET A 11 23.57 -19.63 2.40
N TRP A 12 24.11 -20.44 1.47
CA TRP A 12 23.32 -21.33 0.62
C TRP A 12 22.59 -22.40 1.45
N PHE A 13 23.29 -23.03 2.41
CA PHE A 13 22.71 -24.05 3.27
C PHE A 13 21.61 -23.51 4.17
N ILE A 14 21.83 -22.34 4.79
CA ILE A 14 20.85 -21.65 5.64
C ILE A 14 19.62 -21.28 4.82
N ASN A 15 19.81 -20.68 3.64
CA ASN A 15 18.72 -20.27 2.76
C ASN A 15 17.89 -21.47 2.31
N ARG A 16 18.53 -22.58 1.91
CA ARG A 16 17.85 -23.82 1.54
C ARG A 16 17.01 -24.38 2.69
N THR A 17 17.56 -24.42 3.89
CA THR A 17 16.87 -24.97 5.08
C THR A 17 15.70 -24.09 5.51
N LEU A 18 15.87 -22.75 5.46
CA LEU A 18 14.82 -21.80 5.76
C LEU A 18 13.69 -21.86 4.72
N MET A 19 14.02 -21.94 3.44
CA MET A 19 13.02 -22.05 2.37
C MET A 19 12.23 -23.34 2.48
N GLN A 20 12.89 -24.47 2.75
CA GLN A 20 12.20 -25.74 2.95
C GLN A 20 11.24 -25.69 4.15
N LYS A 21 11.66 -25.11 5.30
CA LYS A 21 10.79 -24.95 6.46
C LYS A 21 9.63 -24.00 6.20
N LEU A 22 9.86 -22.90 5.48
CA LEU A 22 8.82 -21.94 5.12
C LEU A 22 7.78 -22.56 4.20
N ILE A 23 8.21 -23.28 3.14
CA ILE A 23 7.32 -23.95 2.21
C ILE A 23 6.52 -25.04 2.92
N TYR A 24 7.17 -25.87 3.76
CA TYR A 24 6.48 -26.92 4.52
C TYR A 24 5.46 -26.35 5.51
N ASN A 25 5.79 -25.25 6.19
CA ASN A 25 4.87 -24.58 7.10
C ASN A 25 3.70 -23.89 6.37
N GLU A 26 3.92 -23.36 5.16
CA GLU A 26 2.84 -22.79 4.35
C GLU A 26 1.92 -23.89 3.78
N LEU A 27 2.47 -25.03 3.35
CA LEU A 27 1.69 -26.17 2.84
C LEU A 27 0.89 -26.87 3.95
N ASN A 28 1.42 -26.95 5.17
CA ASN A 28 0.76 -27.56 6.32
C ASN A 28 -0.17 -26.60 7.09
N LYS A 29 -0.17 -25.31 6.78
CA LYS A 29 -1.21 -24.42 7.28
C LYS A 29 -2.51 -24.78 6.58
N VAL A 30 -3.26 -25.70 7.19
CA VAL A 30 -4.70 -25.78 6.95
C VAL A 30 -5.24 -24.38 7.24
N GLU A 31 -5.64 -23.66 6.20
CA GLU A 31 -6.25 -22.35 6.37
C GLU A 31 -7.55 -22.59 7.16
N ASP A 32 -7.47 -22.31 8.45
CA ASP A 32 -8.67 -22.05 9.24
C ASP A 32 -9.40 -20.90 8.54
N THR A 33 -10.32 -21.24 7.69
CA THR A 33 -11.26 -20.33 7.04
C THR A 33 -12.25 -19.83 8.09
N ARG A 34 -11.75 -19.21 9.14
CA ARG A 34 -12.58 -18.36 10.00
C ARG A 34 -13.05 -17.22 9.12
N ILE A 35 -14.30 -17.35 8.69
CA ILE A 35 -15.05 -16.26 8.07
C ILE A 35 -15.10 -15.14 9.11
N LYS A 36 -14.07 -14.28 9.10
CA LYS A 36 -14.12 -13.03 9.85
C LYS A 36 -15.27 -12.25 9.24
N HIS A 37 -16.30 -11.99 10.04
CA HIS A 37 -17.37 -11.05 9.69
C HIS A 37 -16.72 -9.76 9.21
N VAL A 38 -16.64 -9.58 7.90
CA VAL A 38 -16.17 -8.34 7.31
C VAL A 38 -17.31 -7.36 7.52
N SER A 39 -17.05 -6.28 8.25
CA SER A 39 -17.98 -5.19 8.47
C SER A 39 -18.61 -4.81 7.12
N GLU A 40 -19.93 -4.88 7.07
CA GLU A 40 -20.69 -4.40 5.91
C GLU A 40 -20.61 -2.87 5.92
N TYR A 41 -19.76 -2.30 5.07
CA TYR A 41 -19.59 -0.85 4.93
C TYR A 41 -20.84 -0.21 4.30
N LYS A 42 -22.00 -0.33 5.00
CA LYS A 42 -23.32 0.14 4.52
C LYS A 42 -23.38 1.63 4.19
N PHE A 43 -22.48 2.43 4.80
CA PHE A 43 -22.40 3.85 4.50
C PHE A 43 -22.00 4.15 3.05
N LEU A 44 -21.32 3.22 2.37
CA LEU A 44 -20.92 3.36 0.96
C LEU A 44 -22.10 3.13 0.00
N ASP A 45 -23.13 2.41 0.42
CA ASP A 45 -24.32 2.13 -0.40
C ASP A 45 -25.07 3.42 -0.77
N ARG A 46 -24.84 4.50 -0.01
CA ARG A 46 -25.40 5.83 -0.30
C ARG A 46 -24.88 6.44 -1.62
N TYR A 47 -23.75 5.97 -2.13
CA TYR A 47 -23.10 6.48 -3.34
C TYR A 47 -23.49 5.68 -4.60
N GLY A 48 -24.51 4.81 -4.54
CA GLY A 48 -24.98 4.01 -5.67
C GLY A 48 -23.94 3.03 -6.18
N GLU A 49 -23.87 2.81 -7.50
CA GLU A 49 -22.94 1.85 -8.14
C GLU A 49 -21.48 2.06 -7.76
N ILE A 50 -21.03 3.33 -7.68
CA ILE A 50 -19.65 3.67 -7.31
C ILE A 50 -19.37 3.21 -5.88
N GLY A 51 -20.34 3.39 -4.97
CA GLY A 51 -20.22 2.95 -3.58
C GLY A 51 -20.13 1.43 -3.46
N GLU A 52 -20.85 0.68 -4.29
CA GLU A 52 -20.75 -0.78 -4.34
C GLU A 52 -19.36 -1.24 -4.78
N TYR A 53 -18.81 -0.64 -5.83
CA TYR A 53 -17.45 -0.94 -6.28
C TYR A 53 -16.39 -0.56 -5.22
N MET A 54 -16.53 0.59 -4.56
CA MET A 54 -15.64 0.98 -3.46
C MET A 54 -15.69 -0.04 -2.31
N ARG A 55 -16.88 -0.52 -1.97
CA ARG A 55 -17.07 -1.55 -0.94
C ARG A 55 -16.40 -2.87 -1.32
N LEU A 56 -16.54 -3.29 -2.59
CA LEU A 56 -15.91 -4.50 -3.10
C LEU A 56 -14.38 -4.38 -3.06
N GLU A 57 -13.82 -3.27 -3.52
CA GLU A 57 -12.39 -2.99 -3.48
C GLU A 57 -11.83 -2.98 -2.05
N LEU A 58 -12.50 -2.31 -1.12
CA LEU A 58 -12.12 -2.30 0.29
C LEU A 58 -12.15 -3.71 0.89
N LYS A 59 -13.19 -4.50 0.58
CA LYS A 59 -13.26 -5.90 1.01
C LYS A 59 -12.12 -6.72 0.43
N LEU A 60 -11.78 -6.52 -0.83
CA LEU A 60 -10.68 -7.21 -1.51
C LEU A 60 -9.34 -6.87 -0.84
N LEU A 61 -9.05 -5.59 -0.64
CA LEU A 61 -7.84 -5.12 0.02
C LEU A 61 -7.70 -5.65 1.45
N LEU A 62 -8.79 -5.59 2.23
CA LEU A 62 -8.77 -5.95 3.65
C LEU A 62 -8.89 -7.47 3.89
N ARG A 63 -9.48 -8.22 2.97
CA ARG A 63 -9.64 -9.67 3.09
C ARG A 63 -8.41 -10.43 2.59
N ASN A 64 -7.75 -9.94 1.55
CA ASN A 64 -6.58 -10.59 0.98
C ASN A 64 -5.35 -10.39 1.87
N LYS A 65 -4.76 -11.49 2.34
CA LYS A 65 -3.56 -11.47 3.21
C LYS A 65 -2.37 -10.81 2.51
N ILE A 66 -2.22 -11.02 1.19
CA ILE A 66 -1.13 -10.48 0.39
C ILE A 66 -1.29 -8.96 0.26
N CYS A 67 -2.50 -8.48 -0.10
CA CYS A 67 -2.81 -7.05 -0.15
C CYS A 67 -2.56 -6.37 1.19
N LYS A 68 -3.02 -6.96 2.29
CA LYS A 68 -2.75 -6.44 3.65
C LYS A 68 -1.25 -6.32 3.93
N ARG A 69 -0.48 -7.37 3.64
CA ARG A 69 0.97 -7.35 3.85
C ARG A 69 1.63 -6.25 3.02
N SER A 70 1.22 -6.11 1.76
CA SER A 70 1.68 -5.03 0.88
C SER A 70 1.37 -3.65 1.47
N LEU A 71 0.12 -3.42 1.90
CA LEU A 71 -0.28 -2.15 2.53
C LEU A 71 0.53 -1.83 3.79
N TYR A 72 0.74 -2.80 4.69
CA TYR A 72 1.57 -2.60 5.87
C TYR A 72 3.03 -2.29 5.51
N SER A 73 3.59 -2.97 4.50
CA SER A 73 4.94 -2.71 4.03
C SER A 73 5.08 -1.29 3.46
N ILE A 74 4.14 -0.88 2.61
CA ILE A 74 4.10 0.47 2.02
C ILE A 74 3.99 1.53 3.13
N THR A 75 3.04 1.36 4.04
CA THR A 75 2.84 2.29 5.16
C THR A 75 4.08 2.36 6.05
N GLY A 76 4.75 1.22 6.30
CA GLY A 76 6.01 1.18 7.06
C GLY A 76 7.13 2.00 6.40
N VAL A 77 7.29 1.88 5.08
CA VAL A 77 8.26 2.68 4.32
C VAL A 77 7.93 4.17 4.42
N VAL A 78 6.65 4.54 4.25
CA VAL A 78 6.20 5.93 4.35
C VAL A 78 6.41 6.51 5.77
N ILE A 79 6.15 5.73 6.81
CA ILE A 79 6.42 6.13 8.21
C ILE A 79 7.92 6.39 8.40
N MET A 80 8.78 5.50 7.90
CA MET A 80 10.23 5.66 7.99
C MET A 80 10.69 6.96 7.31
N PHE A 81 10.29 7.19 6.06
CA PHE A 81 10.64 8.41 5.32
C PHE A 81 10.08 9.66 5.99
N SER A 82 8.82 9.63 6.42
CA SER A 82 8.17 10.74 7.10
C SER A 82 8.87 11.09 8.41
N SER A 83 9.31 10.08 9.18
CA SER A 83 10.08 10.29 10.42
C SER A 83 11.44 10.93 10.15
N ILE A 84 12.17 10.48 9.11
CA ILE A 84 13.46 11.06 8.74
C ILE A 84 13.29 12.52 8.33
N ILE A 85 12.29 12.83 7.48
CA ILE A 85 12.03 14.19 7.02
C ILE A 85 11.63 15.12 8.17
N SER A 86 10.85 14.62 9.14
CA SER A 86 10.32 15.42 10.24
C SER A 86 11.34 15.68 11.35
N PHE A 87 12.16 14.68 11.68
CA PHE A 87 13.03 14.73 12.85
C PHE A 87 14.51 14.94 12.51
N SER A 88 14.94 14.64 11.29
CA SER A 88 16.33 14.79 10.88
C SER A 88 16.57 16.11 10.15
N ASP A 89 17.75 16.69 10.35
CA ASP A 89 18.23 17.86 9.61
C ASP A 89 19.14 17.47 8.44
N VAL A 90 19.15 16.19 8.06
CA VAL A 90 19.93 15.68 6.92
C VAL A 90 19.51 16.33 5.60
N TYR A 91 18.24 16.71 5.48
CA TYR A 91 17.70 17.33 4.30
C TYR A 91 17.34 18.79 4.56
N ASP A 92 18.03 19.73 3.92
CA ASP A 92 17.75 21.15 4.02
C ASP A 92 17.27 21.74 2.68
N GLY A 93 16.42 22.78 2.78
CA GLY A 93 15.93 23.54 1.63
C GLY A 93 15.18 22.71 0.59
N GLY A 94 15.50 22.91 -0.69
CA GLY A 94 14.80 22.26 -1.80
C GLY A 94 14.92 20.73 -1.85
N LEU A 95 15.95 20.16 -1.22
CA LEU A 95 16.06 18.69 -1.09
C LEU A 95 14.96 18.13 -0.20
N ARG A 96 14.57 18.84 0.84
CA ARG A 96 13.49 18.42 1.74
C ARG A 96 12.15 18.35 1.01
N ASP A 97 11.82 19.38 0.24
CA ASP A 97 10.60 19.41 -0.56
C ASP A 97 10.56 18.29 -1.62
N PHE A 98 11.71 18.00 -2.22
CA PHE A 98 11.85 16.87 -3.14
C PHE A 98 11.55 15.54 -2.43
N PHE A 99 12.08 15.29 -1.22
CA PHE A 99 11.81 14.06 -0.49
C PHE A 99 10.37 13.97 0.03
N VAL A 100 9.74 15.11 0.34
CA VAL A 100 8.30 15.14 0.65
C VAL A 100 7.50 14.68 -0.58
N LEU A 101 7.75 15.26 -1.75
CA LEU A 101 7.13 14.85 -3.02
C LEU A 101 7.37 13.36 -3.30
N TYR A 102 8.63 12.92 -3.15
CA TYR A 102 9.02 11.53 -3.38
C TYR A 102 8.26 10.53 -2.47
N ASN A 103 8.01 10.91 -1.21
CA ASN A 103 7.22 10.10 -0.27
C ASN A 103 5.78 9.91 -0.75
N TYR A 104 5.13 10.96 -1.27
CA TYR A 104 3.80 10.86 -1.86
C TYR A 104 3.79 9.99 -3.12
N ILE A 105 4.77 10.16 -4.00
CA ILE A 105 4.90 9.40 -5.25
C ILE A 105 5.10 7.91 -4.96
N ILE A 106 6.02 7.55 -4.05
CA ILE A 106 6.24 6.15 -3.66
C ILE A 106 4.96 5.53 -3.12
N PHE A 107 4.30 6.21 -2.19
CA PHE A 107 3.06 5.71 -1.63
C PHE A 107 2.00 5.53 -2.73
N GLY A 108 1.83 6.54 -3.59
CA GLY A 108 0.85 6.53 -4.67
C GLY A 108 1.07 5.38 -5.65
N ILE A 109 2.29 5.22 -6.17
CA ILE A 109 2.61 4.16 -7.13
C ILE A 109 2.42 2.77 -6.51
N MET A 110 2.93 2.56 -5.30
CA MET A 110 2.83 1.26 -4.64
C MET A 110 1.38 0.91 -4.28
N PHE A 111 0.61 1.89 -3.80
CA PHE A 111 -0.79 1.69 -3.49
C PHE A 111 -1.62 1.40 -4.75
N LEU A 112 -1.41 2.17 -5.82
CA LEU A 112 -2.08 1.97 -7.10
C LEU A 112 -1.73 0.59 -7.70
N SER A 113 -0.46 0.20 -7.65
CA SER A 113 -0.01 -1.13 -8.08
C SER A 113 -0.69 -2.24 -7.28
N THR A 114 -0.95 -2.04 -5.99
CA THR A 114 -1.69 -2.99 -5.16
C THR A 114 -3.16 -3.03 -5.55
N LEU A 115 -3.80 -1.87 -5.83
CA LEU A 115 -5.19 -1.80 -6.28
C LEU A 115 -5.41 -2.47 -7.63
N MET A 116 -4.47 -2.32 -8.57
CA MET A 116 -4.57 -2.86 -9.93
C MET A 116 -4.06 -4.30 -10.04
N GLY A 117 -3.05 -4.66 -9.25
CA GLY A 117 -2.34 -5.94 -9.40
C GLY A 117 -3.13 -7.18 -8.99
N TYR A 118 -4.18 -7.04 -8.19
CA TYR A 118 -4.95 -8.18 -7.67
C TYR A 118 -6.31 -8.39 -8.34
N GLU A 119 -6.55 -7.73 -9.46
CA GLU A 119 -7.82 -7.81 -10.18
C GLU A 119 -8.00 -9.08 -10.98
N GLY A 120 -6.91 -9.68 -11.48
CA GLY A 120 -6.89 -10.95 -12.19
C GLY A 120 -8.14 -11.19 -13.05
N ASN A 121 -8.79 -12.34 -12.85
CA ASN A 121 -9.99 -12.75 -13.57
C ASN A 121 -11.26 -11.94 -13.22
N TYR A 122 -11.19 -10.99 -12.28
CA TYR A 122 -12.34 -10.20 -11.87
C TYR A 122 -12.78 -9.22 -12.98
N ILE A 123 -11.82 -8.60 -13.67
CA ILE A 123 -12.11 -7.70 -14.79
C ILE A 123 -12.80 -8.44 -15.94
N ASP A 124 -12.33 -9.65 -16.27
CA ASP A 124 -12.94 -10.48 -17.31
C ASP A 124 -14.39 -10.84 -16.95
N GLY A 125 -14.66 -11.10 -15.67
CA GLY A 125 -15.99 -11.32 -15.14
C GLY A 125 -16.91 -10.10 -15.25
N LEU A 126 -16.40 -8.90 -15.02
CA LEU A 126 -17.14 -7.64 -15.16
C LEU A 126 -17.44 -7.33 -16.63
N MET A 127 -16.47 -7.53 -17.51
CA MET A 127 -16.64 -7.34 -18.95
C MET A 127 -17.72 -8.30 -19.51
N SER A 128 -17.73 -9.55 -19.06
CA SER A 128 -18.72 -10.54 -19.49
C SER A 128 -20.15 -10.19 -19.05
N ARG A 129 -20.29 -9.48 -17.92
CA ARG A 129 -21.58 -9.00 -17.38
C ARG A 129 -22.02 -7.66 -17.93
N LYS A 130 -21.24 -7.03 -18.83
CA LYS A 130 -21.47 -5.68 -19.37
C LYS A 130 -21.61 -4.60 -18.29
N GLU A 131 -20.91 -4.77 -17.16
CA GLU A 131 -20.90 -3.78 -16.10
C GLU A 131 -20.04 -2.57 -16.46
N SER A 132 -20.28 -1.43 -15.82
CA SER A 132 -19.61 -0.18 -16.14
C SER A 132 -18.17 -0.16 -15.61
N ILE A 133 -17.19 -0.36 -16.51
CA ILE A 133 -15.76 -0.23 -16.18
C ILE A 133 -15.41 1.18 -15.70
N TYR A 134 -16.12 2.18 -16.22
CA TYR A 134 -15.94 3.57 -15.82
C TYR A 134 -16.26 3.78 -14.32
N SER A 135 -17.35 3.20 -13.84
CA SER A 135 -17.76 3.27 -12.43
C SER A 135 -16.74 2.59 -11.51
N LEU A 136 -16.16 1.46 -11.96
CA LEU A 136 -15.07 0.77 -11.25
C LEU A 136 -13.81 1.63 -11.16
N LEU A 137 -13.35 2.19 -12.28
CA LEU A 137 -12.16 3.04 -12.30
C LEU A 137 -12.34 4.30 -11.43
N ARG A 138 -13.53 4.89 -11.47
CA ARG A 138 -13.86 6.03 -10.62
C ARG A 138 -13.86 5.66 -9.14
N ALA A 139 -14.36 4.50 -8.78
CA ALA A 139 -14.30 4.00 -7.40
C ALA A 139 -12.84 3.83 -6.92
N LYS A 140 -11.98 3.26 -7.77
CA LYS A 140 -10.54 3.13 -7.48
C LYS A 140 -9.84 4.46 -7.32
N TYR A 141 -10.14 5.41 -8.20
CA TYR A 141 -9.58 6.76 -8.12
C TYR A 141 -9.96 7.45 -6.81
N ILE A 142 -11.22 7.34 -6.38
CA ILE A 142 -11.68 7.89 -5.09
C ILE A 142 -10.93 7.21 -3.93
N LEU A 143 -10.82 5.88 -3.93
CA LEU A 143 -10.08 5.15 -2.91
C LEU A 143 -8.60 5.55 -2.87
N TYR A 144 -7.99 5.71 -4.03
CA TYR A 144 -6.62 6.19 -4.17
C TYR A 144 -6.45 7.60 -3.57
N SER A 145 -7.34 8.53 -3.91
CA SER A 145 -7.31 9.91 -3.38
C SER A 145 -7.49 9.94 -1.85
N ILE A 146 -8.37 9.10 -1.30
CA ILE A 146 -8.53 8.97 0.15
C ILE A 146 -7.28 8.38 0.80
N ALA A 147 -6.65 7.39 0.16
CA ALA A 147 -5.44 6.77 0.69
C ALA A 147 -4.26 7.75 0.77
N LEU A 148 -4.17 8.74 -0.13
CA LEU A 148 -3.15 9.79 -0.08
C LEU A 148 -3.24 10.69 1.17
N LEU A 149 -4.32 10.64 1.92
CA LEU A 149 -4.39 11.28 3.24
C LEU A 149 -3.43 10.61 4.24
N ILE A 150 -3.06 9.34 4.06
CA ILE A 150 -2.16 8.62 4.97
C ILE A 150 -0.77 9.30 5.03
N PRO A 151 -0.03 9.49 3.91
CA PRO A 151 1.24 10.20 3.96
C PRO A 151 1.08 11.65 4.45
N THR A 152 -0.05 12.32 4.15
CA THR A 152 -0.32 13.67 4.64
C THR A 152 -0.40 13.71 6.18
N ILE A 153 -1.14 12.78 6.78
CA ILE A 153 -1.25 12.66 8.25
C ILE A 153 0.10 12.37 8.87
N LEU A 154 0.90 11.50 8.26
CA LEU A 154 2.24 11.15 8.73
C LEU A 154 3.24 12.31 8.62
N MET A 155 2.99 13.31 7.77
CA MET A 155 3.80 14.53 7.65
C MET A 155 3.42 15.63 8.65
N ILE A 156 2.34 15.48 9.45
CA ILE A 156 1.91 16.47 10.44
C ILE A 156 3.06 16.85 11.41
N PRO A 157 3.86 15.93 11.95
CA PRO A 157 4.98 16.32 12.83
C PRO A 157 5.97 17.25 12.14
N GLY A 158 6.27 17.03 10.86
CA GLY A 158 7.14 17.89 10.06
C GLY A 158 6.56 19.27 9.79
N MET A 159 5.23 19.35 9.65
CA MET A 159 4.51 20.63 9.51
C MET A 159 4.54 21.43 10.83
N VAL A 160 4.31 20.76 11.96
CA VAL A 160 4.34 21.38 13.30
C VAL A 160 5.74 21.92 13.65
N THR A 161 6.79 21.20 13.28
CA THR A 161 8.18 21.65 13.49
C THR A 161 8.61 22.76 12.50
N GLY A 162 7.74 23.17 11.58
CA GLY A 162 8.02 24.19 10.56
C GLY A 162 9.01 23.73 9.48
N LYS A 163 9.41 22.47 9.49
CA LYS A 163 10.35 21.89 8.53
C LYS A 163 9.71 21.61 7.18
N VAL A 164 8.42 21.30 7.14
CA VAL A 164 7.67 20.97 5.93
C VAL A 164 6.60 22.02 5.67
N SER A 165 6.54 22.52 4.43
CA SER A 165 5.53 23.50 4.03
C SER A 165 4.14 22.87 3.97
N VAL A 166 3.19 23.42 4.73
CA VAL A 166 1.77 23.01 4.70
C VAL A 166 1.18 23.19 3.30
N LEU A 167 1.48 24.34 2.65
CA LEU A 167 1.03 24.60 1.28
C LEU A 167 1.58 23.58 0.28
N GLY A 168 2.84 23.17 0.44
CA GLY A 168 3.46 22.12 -0.38
C GLY A 168 2.72 20.81 -0.25
N CYS A 169 2.41 20.36 0.97
CA CYS A 169 1.68 19.09 1.17
C CYS A 169 0.27 19.12 0.59
N ILE A 170 -0.45 20.24 0.73
CA ILE A 170 -1.78 20.42 0.14
C ILE A 170 -1.69 20.40 -1.39
N ALA A 171 -0.69 21.10 -1.96
CA ALA A 171 -0.46 21.08 -3.40
C ALA A 171 -0.23 19.65 -3.91
N TRP A 172 0.66 18.88 -3.28
CA TRP A 172 0.93 17.50 -3.69
C TRP A 172 -0.29 16.58 -3.54
N LEU A 173 -1.11 16.79 -2.51
CA LEU A 173 -2.35 16.05 -2.32
C LEU A 173 -3.36 16.31 -3.46
N ILE A 174 -3.34 17.47 -4.08
CA ILE A 174 -4.24 17.86 -5.19
C ILE A 174 -3.67 17.42 -6.55
N PHE A 175 -2.35 17.53 -6.75
CA PHE A 175 -1.71 17.32 -8.05
C PHE A 175 -1.33 15.85 -8.34
N ILE A 176 -1.19 15.00 -7.32
CA ILE A 176 -0.76 13.59 -7.52
C ILE A 176 -1.92 12.65 -7.89
N PRO A 177 -3.17 12.81 -7.42
CA PRO A 177 -4.28 11.92 -7.79
C PRO A 177 -4.67 11.98 -9.29
#